data_74f7ec6469c60f7891a165531c87c54a
#
_entry.id   74f7ec6469c60f7891a165531c87c54a
#
_cell.length_a   1.000
_cell.length_b   1.000
_cell.length_c   1.000
_cell.angle_alpha   90.00
_cell.angle_beta   90.00
_cell.angle_gamma   90.00
#
_symmetry.space_group_name_H-M   'P 1'
#
loop_
_entity.id
_entity.type
_entity.pdbx_description
1 polymer ?
#
loop_
_entity_poly.entity_id
_entity_poly.type
_entity_poly.pdbx_seq_one_letter_code
_entity_poly.pdbx_strand_id
1 'polypeptide(L)'
;MTGQPSGDKHRGVSVSHRRYVPAGHAHYSGNLVDGAYVLGLFGDVATEVAIRTDGDEGLFASYSDVQFRAPVLAGAVIEVTATVIRTGQRSRDLAFEARVLCRADPGQSPSASVVLAEPLIAVSATGTIVIP
;
A
#
# COMPACT_ATOMS: atom_id res chain seq x y z
N MET A 1 -33.47 -5.06 -9.71
CA MET A 1 -32.55 -5.14 -10.61
C MET A 1 -31.66 -6.25 -10.35
N THR A 2 -31.41 -6.77 -11.29
CA THR A 2 -30.47 -7.72 -11.17
C THR A 2 -29.18 -7.09 -10.95
N GLY A 3 -28.72 -7.17 -9.90
CA GLY A 3 -27.45 -6.72 -9.65
C GLY A 3 -26.40 -7.38 -10.48
N GLN A 4 -25.29 -6.73 -10.55
CA GLN A 4 -24.09 -7.38 -10.97
C GLN A 4 -23.76 -8.50 -9.99
N PRO A 5 -23.06 -9.55 -10.43
CA PRO A 5 -22.52 -10.51 -9.50
C PRO A 5 -21.75 -9.81 -8.39
N SER A 6 -21.85 -10.30 -7.16
CA SER A 6 -21.21 -9.64 -6.02
C SER A 6 -19.69 -9.47 -6.23
N GLY A 7 -19.03 -10.38 -6.99
CA GLY A 7 -17.61 -10.28 -7.27
C GLY A 7 -17.18 -9.04 -8.07
N ASP A 8 -18.12 -8.40 -8.78
CA ASP A 8 -17.84 -7.21 -9.59
C ASP A 8 -18.18 -5.91 -8.88
N LYS A 9 -18.90 -5.95 -7.75
CA LYS A 9 -19.28 -4.74 -7.04
C LYS A 9 -18.04 -4.04 -6.50
N HIS A 10 -17.93 -2.73 -6.78
CA HIS A 10 -16.78 -1.90 -6.40
C HIS A 10 -15.46 -2.31 -7.03
N ARG A 11 -15.43 -3.30 -7.90
CA ARG A 11 -14.20 -3.73 -8.56
C ARG A 11 -13.56 -2.56 -9.27
N GLY A 12 -12.24 -2.38 -9.05
CA GLY A 12 -11.48 -1.28 -9.63
C GLY A 12 -11.45 -0.02 -8.77
N VAL A 13 -12.25 0.08 -7.71
CA VAL A 13 -12.13 1.20 -6.77
C VAL A 13 -10.74 1.15 -6.15
N SER A 14 -10.06 2.28 -6.17
CA SER A 14 -8.66 2.38 -5.76
C SER A 14 -8.46 3.60 -4.88
N VAL A 15 -7.60 3.46 -3.88
CA VAL A 15 -7.18 4.55 -2.99
C VAL A 15 -5.66 4.54 -2.91
N SER A 16 -5.06 5.73 -2.96
CA SER A 16 -3.61 5.88 -2.83
C SER A 16 -3.28 6.89 -1.76
N HIS A 17 -2.25 6.59 -0.97
CA HIS A 17 -1.67 7.52 -0.01
C HIS A 17 -0.21 7.72 -0.34
N ARG A 18 0.26 8.97 -0.30
CA ARG A 18 1.68 9.27 -0.38
C ARG A 18 2.24 9.48 1.02
N ARG A 19 3.46 9.02 1.22
CA ARG A 19 4.11 9.08 2.53
C ARG A 19 5.58 9.38 2.36
N TYR A 20 6.07 10.38 3.09
CA TYR A 20 7.50 10.53 3.31
C TYR A 20 7.91 9.56 4.41
N VAL A 21 8.95 8.77 4.18
CA VAL A 21 9.44 7.78 5.14
C VAL A 21 10.47 8.45 6.04
N PRO A 22 10.11 8.81 7.30
CA PRO A 22 11.04 9.51 8.16
C PRO A 22 12.09 8.57 8.74
N ALA A 23 13.21 9.16 9.17
CA ALA A 23 14.35 8.41 9.72
C ALA A 23 13.97 7.53 10.91
N GLY A 24 12.96 7.93 11.68
CA GLY A 24 12.49 7.17 12.84
C GLY A 24 11.95 5.78 12.52
N HIS A 25 11.63 5.50 11.27
CA HIS A 25 11.16 4.18 10.83
C HIS A 25 12.28 3.30 10.26
N ALA A 26 13.51 3.79 10.22
CA ALA A 26 14.63 2.95 9.85
C ALA A 26 14.82 1.85 10.89
N HIS A 27 14.90 0.60 10.44
CA HIS A 27 14.97 -0.56 11.32
C HIS A 27 16.31 -1.30 11.15
N TYR A 28 16.73 -1.51 9.91
CA TYR A 28 17.98 -2.19 9.61
C TYR A 28 19.09 -1.19 9.31
N SER A 29 20.32 -1.69 9.19
CA SER A 29 21.46 -0.90 8.73
C SER A 29 21.18 -0.27 7.37
N GLY A 30 21.80 0.87 7.09
CA GLY A 30 21.64 1.57 5.81
C GLY A 30 20.29 2.25 5.66
N ASN A 31 19.63 2.56 6.77
CA ASN A 31 18.33 3.26 6.79
C ASN A 31 17.19 2.44 6.17
N LEU A 32 17.34 1.14 6.10
CA LEU A 32 16.31 0.26 5.54
C LEU A 32 15.14 0.12 6.53
N VAL A 33 13.92 0.35 6.06
CA VAL A 33 12.71 0.09 6.86
C VAL A 33 12.32 -1.39 6.78
N ASP A 34 11.63 -1.87 7.81
CA ASP A 34 11.15 -3.26 7.80
C ASP A 34 9.88 -3.41 6.97
N GLY A 35 9.57 -4.64 6.61
CA GLY A 35 8.38 -4.95 5.83
C GLY A 35 7.09 -4.63 6.58
N ALA A 36 7.09 -4.75 7.90
CA ALA A 36 5.92 -4.48 8.72
C ALA A 36 5.46 -3.03 8.59
N TYR A 37 6.38 -2.09 8.41
CA TYR A 37 6.04 -0.69 8.19
C TYR A 37 5.15 -0.53 6.96
N VAL A 38 5.54 -1.13 5.83
CA VAL A 38 4.77 -1.02 4.58
C VAL A 38 3.45 -1.76 4.70
N LEU A 39 3.42 -2.93 5.33
CA LEU A 39 2.18 -3.67 5.53
C LEU A 39 1.19 -2.87 6.40
N GLY A 40 1.69 -2.11 7.37
CA GLY A 40 0.85 -1.20 8.14
C GLY A 40 0.22 -0.10 7.29
N LEU A 41 0.98 0.43 6.32
CA LEU A 41 0.44 1.42 5.38
C LEU A 41 -0.60 0.80 4.44
N PHE A 42 -0.44 -0.46 4.06
CA PHE A 42 -1.48 -1.19 3.32
C PHE A 42 -2.77 -1.27 4.13
N GLY A 43 -2.67 -1.48 5.44
CA GLY A 43 -3.82 -1.44 6.33
C GLY A 43 -4.55 -0.10 6.29
N ASP A 44 -3.81 1.00 6.26
CA ASP A 44 -4.39 2.34 6.22
C ASP A 44 -5.19 2.57 4.93
N VAL A 45 -4.62 2.25 3.77
CA VAL A 45 -5.35 2.43 2.50
C VAL A 45 -6.52 1.46 2.39
N ALA A 46 -6.39 0.25 2.94
CA ALA A 46 -7.50 -0.71 2.98
C ALA A 46 -8.67 -0.17 3.79
N THR A 47 -8.39 0.48 4.91
CA THR A 47 -9.43 1.12 5.73
C THR A 47 -10.17 2.19 4.94
N GLU A 48 -9.46 3.03 4.20
CA GLU A 48 -10.12 4.05 3.40
C GLU A 48 -10.93 3.45 2.26
N VAL A 49 -10.47 2.35 1.65
CA VAL A 49 -11.28 1.63 0.66
C VAL A 49 -12.61 1.19 1.29
N ALA A 50 -12.56 0.57 2.47
CA ALA A 50 -13.77 0.12 3.16
C ALA A 50 -14.73 1.27 3.44
N ILE A 51 -14.20 2.40 3.90
CA ILE A 51 -15.02 3.59 4.18
C ILE A 51 -15.70 4.08 2.89
N ARG A 52 -14.98 4.13 1.79
CA ARG A 52 -15.52 4.64 0.52
C ARG A 52 -16.53 3.70 -0.12
N THR A 53 -16.33 2.40 0.03
CA THR A 53 -17.23 1.42 -0.59
C THR A 53 -18.44 1.08 0.29
N ASP A 54 -18.25 1.04 1.60
CA ASP A 54 -19.24 0.49 2.53
C ASP A 54 -19.61 1.42 3.69
N GLY A 55 -18.98 2.59 3.80
CA GLY A 55 -19.24 3.48 4.93
C GLY A 55 -18.84 2.91 6.28
N ASP A 56 -17.89 1.98 6.29
CA ASP A 56 -17.44 1.25 7.46
C ASP A 56 -15.93 1.05 7.35
N GLU A 57 -15.22 1.15 8.46
CA GLU A 57 -13.76 0.99 8.42
C GLU A 57 -13.31 -0.44 8.14
N GLY A 58 -14.20 -1.40 8.36
CA GLY A 58 -13.89 -2.81 8.16
C GLY A 58 -12.82 -3.33 9.11
N LEU A 59 -12.45 -4.58 8.89
CA LEU A 59 -11.38 -5.24 9.63
C LEU A 59 -10.49 -5.97 8.65
N PHE A 60 -9.19 -5.86 8.84
CA PHE A 60 -8.25 -6.57 8.00
C PHE A 60 -8.18 -8.03 8.45
N ALA A 61 -8.47 -8.95 7.54
CA ALA A 61 -8.55 -10.37 7.88
C ALA A 61 -7.28 -11.13 7.55
N SER A 62 -6.68 -10.89 6.37
CA SER A 62 -5.51 -11.66 5.96
C SER A 62 -4.75 -10.97 4.84
N TYR A 63 -3.46 -11.24 4.78
CA TYR A 63 -2.60 -10.99 3.62
C TYR A 63 -2.31 -12.30 2.92
N SER A 64 -2.07 -12.22 1.62
CA SER A 64 -1.52 -13.33 0.85
C SER A 64 -0.55 -12.78 -0.18
N ASP A 65 0.34 -13.65 -0.67
CA ASP A 65 1.29 -13.33 -1.74
C ASP A 65 2.06 -12.04 -1.50
N VAL A 66 2.57 -11.86 -0.30
CA VAL A 66 3.39 -10.69 0.05
C VAL A 66 4.76 -10.85 -0.58
N GLN A 67 5.17 -9.87 -1.39
CA GLN A 67 6.45 -9.87 -2.07
C GLN A 67 7.20 -8.57 -1.78
N PHE A 68 8.39 -8.69 -1.21
CA PHE A 68 9.28 -7.56 -0.99
C PHE A 68 10.27 -7.53 -2.16
N ARG A 69 10.00 -6.67 -3.15
CA ARG A 69 10.71 -6.67 -4.43
C ARG A 69 11.91 -5.76 -4.45
N ALA A 70 11.88 -4.68 -3.67
CA ALA A 70 12.95 -3.70 -3.59
C ALA A 70 12.95 -3.08 -2.20
N PRO A 71 14.11 -2.62 -1.72
CA PRO A 71 14.18 -1.99 -0.40
C PRO A 71 13.46 -0.64 -0.37
N VAL A 72 12.85 -0.33 0.77
CA VAL A 72 12.34 1.01 1.07
C VAL A 72 13.24 1.60 2.14
N LEU A 73 13.80 2.77 1.84
CA LEU A 73 14.74 3.44 2.74
C LEU A 73 14.09 4.67 3.36
N ALA A 74 14.51 5.01 4.57
CA ALA A 74 14.16 6.31 5.14
C ALA A 74 14.65 7.42 4.20
N GLY A 75 13.86 8.48 4.10
CA GLY A 75 14.11 9.56 3.15
C GLY A 75 13.42 9.37 1.81
N ALA A 76 12.80 8.22 1.56
CA ALA A 76 12.02 8.00 0.36
C ALA A 76 10.65 8.64 0.46
N VAL A 77 10.07 8.97 -0.68
CA VAL A 77 8.63 9.22 -0.81
C VAL A 77 8.05 8.01 -1.51
N ILE A 78 7.05 7.39 -0.88
CA ILE A 78 6.38 6.21 -1.44
C ILE A 78 4.90 6.52 -1.67
N GLU A 79 4.33 5.83 -2.65
CA GLU A 79 2.90 5.84 -2.89
C GLU A 79 2.37 4.43 -2.66
N VAL A 80 1.38 4.33 -1.77
CA VAL A 80 0.78 3.06 -1.37
C VAL A 80 -0.64 3.03 -1.91
N THR A 81 -0.98 2.00 -2.67
CA THR A 81 -2.28 1.89 -3.35
C THR A 81 -2.95 0.58 -3.01
N ALA A 82 -4.26 0.64 -2.77
CA ALA A 82 -5.11 -0.53 -2.67
C ALA A 82 -6.20 -0.44 -3.73
N THR A 83 -6.47 -1.55 -4.40
CA THR A 83 -7.49 -1.65 -5.45
C THR A 83 -8.37 -2.86 -5.18
N VAL A 84 -9.68 -2.66 -5.22
CA VAL A 84 -10.63 -3.78 -5.07
C VAL A 84 -10.54 -4.67 -6.29
N ILE A 85 -10.26 -5.96 -6.08
CA ILE A 85 -10.19 -6.94 -7.17
C ILE A 85 -11.35 -7.94 -7.12
N ARG A 86 -12.00 -8.09 -5.97
CA ARG A 86 -13.13 -8.98 -5.83
C ARG A 86 -13.97 -8.58 -4.62
N THR A 87 -15.29 -8.69 -4.73
CA THR A 87 -16.22 -8.44 -3.63
C THR A 87 -17.01 -9.71 -3.34
N GLY A 88 -16.88 -10.22 -2.11
CA GLY A 88 -17.74 -11.26 -1.58
C GLY A 88 -18.90 -10.65 -0.81
N GLN A 89 -19.67 -11.45 -0.11
CA GLN A 89 -20.84 -10.96 0.64
C GLN A 89 -20.42 -10.00 1.74
N ARG A 90 -19.42 -10.33 2.52
CA ARG A 90 -18.86 -9.49 3.60
C ARG A 90 -17.37 -9.28 3.47
N SER A 91 -16.78 -9.64 2.34
CA SER A 91 -15.35 -9.54 2.15
C SER A 91 -15.03 -8.73 0.92
N ARG A 92 -13.86 -8.08 0.95
CA ARG A 92 -13.30 -7.37 -0.20
C ARG A 92 -11.87 -7.84 -0.34
N ASP A 93 -11.55 -8.40 -1.51
CA ASP A 93 -10.16 -8.75 -1.82
C ASP A 93 -9.51 -7.56 -2.49
N LEU A 94 -8.33 -7.21 -2.02
CA LEU A 94 -7.60 -6.03 -2.47
C LEU A 94 -6.24 -6.44 -3.01
N ALA A 95 -5.81 -5.74 -4.05
CA ALA A 95 -4.43 -5.77 -4.51
C ALA A 95 -3.72 -4.55 -3.96
N PHE A 96 -2.53 -4.74 -3.39
CA PHE A 96 -1.73 -3.69 -2.79
C PHE A 96 -0.42 -3.52 -3.52
N GLU A 97 0.04 -2.27 -3.60
CA GLU A 97 1.32 -1.94 -4.19
C GLU A 97 1.91 -0.73 -3.49
N ALA A 98 3.20 -0.81 -3.16
CA ALA A 98 3.95 0.34 -2.68
C ALA A 98 5.03 0.65 -3.70
N ARG A 99 5.07 1.90 -4.18
CA ARG A 99 6.03 2.36 -5.17
C ARG A 99 6.90 3.44 -4.58
N VAL A 100 8.18 3.38 -4.85
CA VAL A 100 9.12 4.46 -4.51
C VAL A 100 9.06 5.50 -5.61
N LEU A 101 8.73 6.73 -5.25
CA LEU A 101 8.65 7.87 -6.18
C LEU A 101 9.89 8.74 -6.11
N CYS A 102 10.44 8.92 -4.92
CA CYS A 102 11.64 9.71 -4.68
C CYS A 102 12.51 8.99 -3.66
N ARG A 103 13.81 9.21 -3.73
CA ARG A 103 14.74 8.64 -2.76
C ARG A 103 15.88 9.60 -2.47
N ALA A 104 16.51 9.40 -1.30
CA ALA A 104 17.71 10.15 -0.95
C ALA A 104 18.85 9.80 -1.91
N ASP A 105 19.69 10.78 -2.17
CA ASP A 105 20.88 10.64 -3.01
C ASP A 105 22.09 11.27 -2.30
N PRO A 106 22.54 10.64 -1.20
CA PRO A 106 23.60 11.22 -0.36
C PRO A 106 24.97 11.28 -1.06
N GLY A 107 25.13 10.52 -2.15
CA GLY A 107 26.35 10.62 -2.95
C GLY A 107 26.49 11.96 -3.65
N GLN A 108 25.38 12.65 -3.93
CA GLN A 108 25.37 13.96 -4.55
C GLN A 108 25.68 15.05 -3.53
N SER A 109 25.03 15.01 -2.39
CA SER A 109 25.27 15.87 -1.23
C SER A 109 24.49 15.29 -0.03
N PRO A 110 24.80 15.73 1.22
CA PRO A 110 24.16 15.13 2.40
C PRO A 110 22.65 15.18 2.42
N SER A 111 22.04 16.19 1.81
CA SER A 111 20.58 16.35 1.79
C SER A 111 19.97 16.20 0.40
N ALA A 112 20.74 15.74 -0.58
CA ALA A 112 20.23 15.58 -1.93
C ALA A 112 19.22 14.44 -2.01
N SER A 113 18.26 14.62 -2.90
CA SER A 113 17.22 13.63 -3.21
C SER A 113 16.93 13.66 -4.69
N VAL A 114 16.38 12.59 -5.20
CA VAL A 114 16.07 12.46 -6.62
C VAL A 114 14.64 11.95 -6.79
N VAL A 115 13.94 12.51 -7.77
CA VAL A 115 12.65 11.99 -8.23
C VAL A 115 12.95 10.91 -9.27
N LEU A 116 12.45 9.71 -9.06
CA LEU A 116 12.65 8.62 -10.01
C LEU A 116 11.86 8.88 -11.29
N ALA A 117 12.51 8.71 -12.45
CA ALA A 117 11.82 8.83 -13.75
C ALA A 117 10.71 7.81 -13.88
N GLU A 118 10.97 6.58 -13.39
CA GLU A 118 9.99 5.51 -13.33
C GLU A 118 9.80 5.12 -11.87
N PRO A 119 8.58 5.18 -11.31
CA PRO A 119 8.34 4.67 -9.97
C PRO A 119 8.76 3.21 -9.86
N LEU A 120 9.36 2.85 -8.73
CA LEU A 120 9.87 1.50 -8.50
C LEU A 120 8.90 0.76 -7.58
N ILE A 121 8.35 -0.37 -8.04
CA ILE A 121 7.51 -1.21 -7.21
C ILE A 121 8.40 -1.88 -6.16
N ALA A 122 8.18 -1.53 -4.90
CA ALA A 122 8.98 -2.05 -3.81
C ALA A 122 8.32 -3.22 -3.10
N VAL A 123 6.99 -3.15 -2.89
CA VAL A 123 6.23 -4.20 -2.21
C VAL A 123 4.92 -4.40 -2.94
N SER A 124 4.52 -5.64 -3.09
CA SER A 124 3.19 -5.99 -3.59
C SER A 124 2.58 -7.06 -2.70
N ALA A 125 1.25 -7.07 -2.62
CA ALA A 125 0.53 -8.08 -1.85
C ALA A 125 -0.91 -8.15 -2.32
N THR A 126 -1.59 -9.18 -1.90
CA THR A 126 -3.05 -9.22 -1.89
C THR A 126 -3.51 -9.37 -0.45
N GLY A 127 -4.75 -9.03 -0.18
CA GLY A 127 -5.30 -9.17 1.15
C GLY A 127 -6.82 -9.12 1.11
N THR A 128 -7.41 -9.46 2.24
CA THR A 128 -8.86 -9.49 2.38
C THR A 128 -9.25 -8.67 3.59
N ILE A 129 -10.21 -7.76 3.39
CA ILE A 129 -10.88 -7.07 4.50
C ILE A 129 -12.29 -7.59 4.62
N VAL A 130 -12.81 -7.51 5.82
CA VAL A 130 -14.17 -7.97 6.16
C VAL A 130 -14.99 -6.78 6.63
N ILE A 131 -16.22 -6.67 6.13
CA ILE A 131 -17.18 -5.68 6.57
C ILE A 131 -18.11 -6.38 7.56
N PRO A 132 -18.10 -5.98 8.83
CA PRO A 132 -18.96 -6.62 9.85
C PRO A 132 -20.45 -6.47 9.61
#